data_383eef7fa0ee89ee4a108588d631dd72
#
_entry.id   383eef7fa0ee89ee4a108588d631dd72
#
_cell.length_a   1.000
_cell.length_b   1.000
_cell.length_c   1.000
_cell.angle_alpha   90.00
_cell.angle_beta   90.00
_cell.angle_gamma   90.00
#
_symmetry.space_group_name_H-M   'P 1'
#
loop_
_entity.id
_entity.type
_entity.pdbx_description
1 polymer ?
#
loop_
_entity_poly.entity_id
_entity_poly.type
_entity_poly.pdbx_seq_one_letter_code
_entity_poly.pdbx_strand_id
1 'polypeptide(L)'
;SHYAEARKGQRNGARTRGPVSNLEDHLPPDWWRTSFNALYLKTDGDVFENHRNTVEEVDLLVRSAGLERDDRILDLCCGQGRHALELARRGFQYVTGLDRSRYLIRLARKRAKQRNLQVSFHEGDIRKFRLGDGEFDCVCILGNSFGYFERPEDDLAVLEAVKRTLAFGGKLVMDLMDGEWMCRHF
;
A
#
# COMPACT_ATOMS: atom_id res chain seq x y z
N SER A 1 -25.70 -21.13 -16.31
CA SER A 1 -24.49 -21.12 -15.50
C SER A 1 -24.87 -20.76 -14.07
N HIS A 2 -24.18 -21.28 -13.07
CA HIS A 2 -24.42 -21.05 -11.63
C HIS A 2 -24.45 -19.56 -11.24
N TYR A 3 -23.79 -18.71 -11.99
CA TYR A 3 -23.74 -17.26 -11.77
C TYR A 3 -25.01 -16.50 -12.17
N ALA A 4 -25.77 -17.02 -13.12
CA ALA A 4 -27.05 -16.43 -13.48
C ALA A 4 -28.11 -16.67 -12.40
N GLU A 5 -28.00 -17.77 -11.63
CA GLU A 5 -28.90 -18.12 -10.53
C GLU A 5 -28.62 -17.28 -9.27
N ALA A 6 -27.35 -16.97 -8.97
CA ALA A 6 -26.98 -16.08 -7.86
C ALA A 6 -27.57 -14.67 -8.01
N ARG A 7 -27.62 -14.13 -9.25
CA ARG A 7 -28.26 -12.84 -9.53
C ARG A 7 -29.80 -12.86 -9.32
N LYS A 8 -30.45 -14.01 -9.51
CA LYS A 8 -31.90 -14.13 -9.25
C LYS A 8 -32.22 -14.14 -7.76
N GLY A 9 -31.32 -14.68 -6.92
CA GLY A 9 -31.46 -14.68 -5.46
C GLY A 9 -31.36 -13.28 -4.84
N GLN A 10 -30.58 -12.38 -5.43
CA GLN A 10 -30.44 -11.00 -4.94
C GLN A 10 -31.72 -10.16 -5.10
N ARG A 11 -32.57 -10.47 -6.05
CA ARG A 11 -33.85 -9.75 -6.26
C ARG A 11 -34.88 -9.99 -5.14
N ASN A 12 -34.71 -11.02 -4.33
CA ASN A 12 -35.66 -11.40 -3.27
C ASN A 12 -35.17 -11.06 -1.85
N GLY A 13 -34.16 -10.17 -1.69
CA GLY A 13 -33.68 -9.74 -0.37
C GLY A 13 -32.92 -10.81 0.42
N ALA A 14 -32.67 -12.00 -0.14
CA ALA A 14 -31.87 -13.04 0.48
C ALA A 14 -30.39 -12.60 0.47
N ARG A 15 -29.77 -12.51 1.65
CA ARG A 15 -28.32 -12.29 1.77
C ARG A 15 -27.59 -13.51 1.23
N THR A 16 -26.93 -13.39 0.08
CA THR A 16 -25.99 -14.41 -0.39
C THR A 16 -24.82 -14.51 0.57
N ARG A 17 -24.57 -15.71 1.11
CA ARG A 17 -23.39 -16.03 1.91
C ARG A 17 -22.46 -16.86 1.03
N GLY A 18 -21.25 -16.38 0.80
CA GLY A 18 -20.22 -17.09 0.03
C GLY A 18 -19.50 -16.20 -0.98
N PRO A 19 -18.51 -16.75 -1.67
CA PRO A 19 -17.72 -16.00 -2.64
C PRO A 19 -18.63 -15.47 -3.77
N VAL A 20 -18.52 -14.19 -4.05
CA VAL A 20 -19.22 -13.50 -5.12
C VAL A 20 -18.32 -13.53 -6.35
N SER A 21 -18.81 -14.14 -7.44
CA SER A 21 -18.12 -14.01 -8.72
C SER A 21 -18.27 -12.60 -9.28
N ASN A 22 -17.28 -12.15 -10.01
CA ASN A 22 -17.23 -10.81 -10.59
C ASN A 22 -17.44 -9.74 -9.50
N LEU A 23 -16.66 -9.80 -8.45
CA LEU A 23 -16.71 -8.83 -7.34
C LEU A 23 -16.59 -7.40 -7.87
N GLU A 24 -15.80 -7.20 -8.92
CA GLU A 24 -15.56 -5.94 -9.61
C GLU A 24 -16.86 -5.29 -10.12
N ASP A 25 -17.84 -6.10 -10.57
CA ASP A 25 -19.15 -5.60 -11.03
C ASP A 25 -19.98 -4.97 -9.89
N HIS A 26 -19.61 -5.22 -8.65
CA HIS A 26 -20.32 -4.78 -7.45
C HIS A 26 -19.60 -3.68 -6.69
N LEU A 27 -18.36 -3.37 -7.07
CA LEU A 27 -17.57 -2.30 -6.49
C LEU A 27 -17.63 -1.06 -7.39
N PRO A 28 -17.76 0.15 -6.83
CA PRO A 28 -17.58 1.36 -7.63
C PRO A 28 -16.12 1.42 -8.12
N PRO A 29 -15.86 1.97 -9.31
CA PRO A 29 -14.50 2.04 -9.89
C PRO A 29 -13.47 2.73 -9.00
N ASP A 30 -13.93 3.54 -8.06
CA ASP A 30 -13.10 4.27 -7.12
C ASP A 30 -13.24 3.78 -5.66
N TRP A 31 -13.63 2.51 -5.46
CA TRP A 31 -13.82 1.87 -4.16
C TRP A 31 -12.63 2.09 -3.20
N TRP A 32 -11.41 2.06 -3.72
CA TRP A 32 -10.18 2.29 -2.99
C TRP A 32 -10.09 3.69 -2.34
N ARG A 33 -10.92 4.64 -2.79
CA ARG A 33 -10.94 6.00 -2.21
C ARG A 33 -11.50 6.05 -0.80
N THR A 34 -12.39 5.14 -0.47
CA THR A 34 -13.14 5.15 0.81
C THR A 34 -12.85 3.95 1.69
N SER A 35 -12.25 2.88 1.15
CA SER A 35 -12.03 1.63 1.88
C SER A 35 -10.96 1.71 2.95
N PHE A 36 -9.91 2.51 2.74
CA PHE A 36 -8.79 2.62 3.68
C PHE A 36 -9.07 3.63 4.80
N ASN A 37 -9.88 3.21 5.76
CA ASN A 37 -10.36 4.01 6.90
C ASN A 37 -10.28 3.23 8.23
N ALA A 38 -10.98 3.68 9.28
CA ALA A 38 -10.98 3.01 10.58
C ALA A 38 -11.55 1.59 10.55
N LEU A 39 -12.47 1.29 9.62
CA LEU A 39 -13.04 -0.06 9.46
C LEU A 39 -12.00 -1.01 8.89
N TYR A 40 -11.24 -0.58 7.89
CA TYR A 40 -10.11 -1.33 7.32
C TYR A 40 -9.15 -1.83 8.40
N LEU A 41 -8.73 -0.97 9.33
CA LEU A 41 -7.85 -1.38 10.43
C LEU A 41 -8.50 -2.34 11.43
N LYS A 42 -9.84 -2.41 11.47
CA LYS A 42 -10.56 -3.37 12.32
C LYS A 42 -10.74 -4.73 11.65
N THR A 43 -10.88 -4.75 10.33
CA THR A 43 -11.10 -5.99 9.57
C THR A 43 -9.78 -6.69 9.24
N ASP A 44 -8.75 -5.92 8.93
CA ASP A 44 -7.46 -6.44 8.46
C ASP A 44 -6.30 -6.16 9.44
N GLY A 45 -6.64 -5.75 10.66
CA GLY A 45 -5.65 -5.35 11.68
C GLY A 45 -4.74 -6.48 12.14
N ASP A 46 -5.20 -7.73 12.11
CA ASP A 46 -4.39 -8.91 12.42
C ASP A 46 -3.21 -9.10 11.47
N VAL A 47 -3.33 -8.63 10.23
CA VAL A 47 -2.26 -8.61 9.22
C VAL A 47 -1.42 -7.33 9.34
N PHE A 48 -2.07 -6.15 9.24
CA PHE A 48 -1.39 -4.86 9.10
C PHE A 48 -0.95 -4.22 10.42
N GLU A 49 -1.43 -4.71 11.55
CA GLU A 49 -0.96 -4.32 12.90
C GLU A 49 -0.01 -5.36 13.51
N ASN A 50 0.31 -6.44 12.78
CA ASN A 50 1.24 -7.45 13.24
C ASN A 50 2.68 -6.93 13.15
N HIS A 51 3.26 -6.71 14.33
CA HIS A 51 4.64 -6.20 14.41
C HIS A 51 5.68 -7.17 13.84
N ARG A 52 5.50 -8.47 14.01
CA ARG A 52 6.42 -9.48 13.47
C ARG A 52 6.45 -9.44 11.95
N ASN A 53 5.29 -9.42 11.31
CA ASN A 53 5.20 -9.30 9.84
C ASN A 53 5.90 -8.04 9.36
N THR A 54 5.66 -6.90 10.02
CA THR A 54 6.31 -5.63 9.68
C THR A 54 7.83 -5.71 9.77
N VAL A 55 8.37 -6.36 10.81
CA VAL A 55 9.81 -6.56 10.97
C VAL A 55 10.39 -7.40 9.86
N GLU A 56 9.76 -8.56 9.54
CA GLU A 56 10.19 -9.48 8.48
C GLU A 56 10.15 -8.83 7.09
N GLU A 57 9.10 -8.06 6.79
CA GLU A 57 8.96 -7.31 5.53
C GLU A 57 10.05 -6.22 5.39
N VAL A 58 10.31 -5.47 6.46
CA VAL A 58 11.39 -4.47 6.45
C VAL A 58 12.77 -5.12 6.38
N ASP A 59 12.99 -6.30 6.99
CA ASP A 59 14.21 -7.07 6.81
C ASP A 59 14.42 -7.46 5.35
N LEU A 60 13.35 -7.91 4.68
CA LEU A 60 13.41 -8.25 3.27
C LEU A 60 13.70 -7.02 2.41
N LEU A 61 13.00 -5.90 2.64
CA LEU A 61 13.22 -4.64 1.94
C LEU A 61 14.69 -4.18 2.05
N VAL A 62 15.21 -4.11 3.28
CA VAL A 62 16.59 -3.64 3.54
C VAL A 62 17.61 -4.52 2.84
N ARG A 63 17.45 -5.84 2.91
CA ARG A 63 18.38 -6.79 2.24
C ARG A 63 18.27 -6.72 0.73
N SER A 64 17.04 -6.72 0.17
CA SER A 64 16.82 -6.77 -1.27
C SER A 64 17.29 -5.50 -1.98
N ALA A 65 17.09 -4.36 -1.36
CA ALA A 65 17.54 -3.07 -1.89
C ALA A 65 18.97 -2.72 -1.46
N GLY A 66 19.56 -3.42 -0.47
CA GLY A 66 20.88 -3.06 0.07
C GLY A 66 20.89 -1.67 0.69
N LEU A 67 19.87 -1.37 1.52
CA LEU A 67 19.68 -0.02 2.06
C LEU A 67 20.70 0.33 3.14
N GLU A 68 21.24 1.53 3.04
CA GLU A 68 22.10 2.16 4.02
C GLU A 68 21.32 3.17 4.90
N ARG A 69 21.88 3.57 6.04
CA ARG A 69 21.18 4.40 7.05
C ARG A 69 20.88 5.82 6.59
N ASP A 70 21.64 6.32 5.67
CA ASP A 70 21.56 7.65 5.05
C ASP A 70 20.82 7.68 3.72
N ASP A 71 20.36 6.51 3.24
CA ASP A 71 19.48 6.45 2.07
C ASP A 71 18.17 7.20 2.30
N ARG A 72 17.73 7.91 1.28
CA ARG A 72 16.43 8.58 1.23
C ARG A 72 15.38 7.61 0.72
N ILE A 73 14.49 7.21 1.61
CA ILE A 73 13.49 6.16 1.35
C ILE A 73 12.09 6.76 1.27
N LEU A 74 11.36 6.41 0.21
CA LEU A 74 9.96 6.76 0.02
C LEU A 74 9.09 5.51 0.10
N ASP A 75 8.22 5.44 1.11
CA ASP A 75 7.20 4.42 1.29
C ASP A 75 5.89 4.92 0.67
N LEU A 76 5.54 4.43 -0.53
CA LEU A 76 4.31 4.76 -1.24
C LEU A 76 3.18 3.82 -0.83
N CYS A 77 1.98 4.37 -0.67
CA CYS A 77 0.85 3.69 -0.04
C CYS A 77 1.17 3.24 1.40
N CYS A 78 1.87 4.11 2.13
CA CYS A 78 2.41 3.78 3.45
C CYS A 78 1.34 3.47 4.53
N GLY A 79 0.06 3.73 4.25
CA GLY A 79 -1.03 3.53 5.19
C GLY A 79 -0.81 4.25 6.51
N GLN A 80 -0.94 3.52 7.62
CA GLN A 80 -0.68 4.00 8.98
C GLN A 80 0.82 4.05 9.33
N GLY A 81 1.70 3.88 8.33
CA GLY A 81 3.15 4.09 8.42
C GLY A 81 3.93 2.95 9.06
N ARG A 82 3.44 1.71 9.06
CA ARG A 82 4.09 0.59 9.76
C ARG A 82 5.53 0.35 9.30
N HIS A 83 5.79 0.34 8.00
CA HIS A 83 7.13 0.14 7.43
C HIS A 83 8.02 1.37 7.64
N ALA A 84 7.51 2.56 7.31
CA ALA A 84 8.25 3.81 7.50
C ALA A 84 8.66 4.04 8.97
N LEU A 85 7.78 3.74 9.92
CA LEU A 85 8.07 3.83 11.36
C LEU A 85 9.09 2.78 11.81
N GLU A 86 9.04 1.58 11.26
CA GLU A 86 10.01 0.53 11.56
C GLU A 86 11.39 0.86 11.00
N LEU A 87 11.48 1.39 9.77
CA LEU A 87 12.73 1.92 9.19
C LEU A 87 13.33 3.00 10.07
N ALA A 88 12.54 4.00 10.46
CA ALA A 88 13.00 5.07 11.36
C ALA A 88 13.46 4.53 12.74
N ARG A 89 12.75 3.54 13.30
CA ARG A 89 13.14 2.86 14.55
C ARG A 89 14.50 2.17 14.45
N ARG A 90 14.84 1.66 13.26
CA ARG A 90 16.13 1.05 12.96
C ARG A 90 17.25 2.07 12.70
N GLY A 91 16.94 3.37 12.70
CA GLY A 91 17.90 4.45 12.54
C GLY A 91 18.09 4.92 11.09
N PHE A 92 17.19 4.57 10.15
CA PHE A 92 17.15 5.23 8.85
C PHE A 92 16.71 6.68 9.04
N GLN A 93 17.53 7.62 8.53
CA GLN A 93 17.38 9.04 8.87
C GLN A 93 16.37 9.77 7.96
N TYR A 94 16.24 9.37 6.70
CA TYR A 94 15.49 10.08 5.69
C TYR A 94 14.33 9.22 5.15
N VAL A 95 13.34 9.02 6.00
CA VAL A 95 12.16 8.21 5.64
C VAL A 95 10.97 9.13 5.38
N THR A 96 10.35 8.96 4.22
CA THR A 96 9.14 9.67 3.81
C THR A 96 8.04 8.64 3.51
N GLY A 97 6.84 8.89 3.98
CA GLY A 97 5.66 8.10 3.65
C GLY A 97 4.62 8.93 2.90
N LEU A 98 3.99 8.35 1.89
CA LEU A 98 2.88 8.95 1.17
C LEU A 98 1.72 7.98 1.09
N ASP A 99 0.53 8.46 1.44
CA ASP A 99 -0.71 7.72 1.29
C ASP A 99 -1.87 8.65 0.95
N ARG A 100 -2.86 8.13 0.26
CA ARG A 100 -4.06 8.89 -0.08
C ARG A 100 -4.98 9.09 1.11
N SER A 101 -5.04 8.11 2.04
CA SER A 101 -5.94 8.14 3.18
C SER A 101 -5.50 9.16 4.22
N ARG A 102 -6.23 10.27 4.28
CA ARG A 102 -6.06 11.28 5.33
C ARG A 102 -6.14 10.67 6.73
N TYR A 103 -7.02 9.70 6.92
CA TYR A 103 -7.19 9.01 8.19
C TYR A 103 -5.91 8.27 8.59
N LEU A 104 -5.36 7.46 7.68
CA LEU A 104 -4.15 6.67 7.94
C LEU A 104 -2.91 7.57 8.12
N ILE A 105 -2.78 8.63 7.32
CA ILE A 105 -1.69 9.61 7.48
C ILE A 105 -1.74 10.32 8.84
N ARG A 106 -2.93 10.70 9.31
CA ARG A 106 -3.07 11.26 10.67
C ARG A 106 -2.64 10.27 11.74
N LEU A 107 -2.99 9.00 11.58
CA LEU A 107 -2.59 7.93 12.49
C LEU A 107 -1.07 7.70 12.45
N ALA A 108 -0.46 7.68 11.26
CA ALA A 108 0.98 7.54 11.07
C ALA A 108 1.74 8.68 11.80
N ARG A 109 1.33 9.93 11.59
CA ARG A 109 1.91 11.10 12.27
C ARG A 109 1.77 11.03 13.79
N LYS A 110 0.60 10.60 14.29
CA LYS A 110 0.37 10.39 15.73
C LYS A 110 1.33 9.34 16.29
N ARG A 111 1.50 8.22 15.60
CA ARG A 111 2.41 7.13 16.00
C ARG A 111 3.88 7.56 15.99
N ALA A 112 4.29 8.30 14.95
CA ALA A 112 5.65 8.88 14.89
C ALA A 112 5.94 9.76 16.11
N LYS A 113 5.03 10.69 16.41
CA LYS A 113 5.14 11.57 17.59
C LYS A 113 5.20 10.78 18.90
N GLN A 114 4.32 9.79 19.08
CA GLN A 114 4.29 8.95 20.29
C GLN A 114 5.57 8.15 20.52
N ARG A 115 6.25 7.77 19.44
CA ARG A 115 7.49 6.97 19.47
C ARG A 115 8.76 7.84 19.35
N ASN A 116 8.61 9.16 19.25
CA ASN A 116 9.69 10.11 19.01
C ASN A 116 10.53 9.76 17.76
N LEU A 117 9.85 9.35 16.68
CA LEU A 117 10.47 8.99 15.40
C LEU A 117 10.31 10.12 14.39
N GLN A 118 11.37 10.38 13.62
CA GLN A 118 11.39 11.39 12.56
C GLN A 118 11.04 10.72 11.23
N VAL A 119 9.80 10.92 10.77
CA VAL A 119 9.30 10.45 9.46
C VAL A 119 8.44 11.57 8.88
N SER A 120 8.66 11.89 7.62
CA SER A 120 7.83 12.84 6.89
C SER A 120 6.63 12.14 6.26
N PHE A 121 5.41 12.46 6.67
CA PHE A 121 4.20 11.85 6.12
C PHE A 121 3.38 12.85 5.29
N HIS A 122 3.03 12.46 4.06
CA HIS A 122 2.29 13.25 3.10
C HIS A 122 0.98 12.57 2.69
N GLU A 123 -0.08 13.36 2.54
CA GLU A 123 -1.33 12.93 1.91
C GLU A 123 -1.23 13.20 0.41
N GLY A 124 -1.45 12.19 -0.44
CA GLY A 124 -1.35 12.39 -1.88
C GLY A 124 -1.75 11.17 -2.71
N ASP A 125 -1.99 11.41 -3.98
CA ASP A 125 -2.29 10.38 -4.98
C ASP A 125 -0.99 9.92 -5.64
N ILE A 126 -0.71 8.63 -5.59
CA ILE A 126 0.55 8.03 -6.09
C ILE A 126 0.73 8.18 -7.60
N ARG A 127 -0.34 8.46 -8.36
CA ARG A 127 -0.25 8.71 -9.81
C ARG A 127 0.35 10.07 -10.18
N LYS A 128 0.32 11.03 -9.25
CA LYS A 128 0.66 12.44 -9.54
C LYS A 128 1.36 13.18 -8.40
N PHE A 129 1.97 12.45 -7.46
CA PHE A 129 2.71 13.08 -6.38
C PHE A 129 3.98 13.79 -6.89
N ARG A 130 4.43 14.78 -6.14
CA ARG A 130 5.68 15.48 -6.35
C ARG A 130 6.36 15.70 -5.01
N LEU A 131 7.42 14.93 -4.75
CA LEU A 131 8.25 15.01 -3.55
C LEU A 131 9.72 15.25 -3.90
N GLY A 132 9.96 15.84 -5.06
CA GLY A 132 11.27 16.07 -5.65
C GLY A 132 11.56 15.13 -6.81
N ASP A 133 12.42 15.58 -7.72
CA ASP A 133 12.89 14.82 -8.88
C ASP A 133 14.30 14.31 -8.59
N GLY A 134 14.55 13.00 -8.75
CA GLY A 134 15.85 12.41 -8.45
C GLY A 134 16.26 12.46 -6.97
N GLU A 135 15.29 12.44 -6.07
CA GLU A 135 15.50 12.68 -4.65
C GLU A 135 15.70 11.42 -3.81
N PHE A 136 15.15 10.27 -4.24
CA PHE A 136 15.11 9.07 -3.42
C PHE A 136 16.01 7.96 -3.93
N ASP A 137 16.77 7.33 -3.03
CA ASP A 137 17.62 6.17 -3.32
C ASP A 137 16.79 4.90 -3.39
N CYS A 138 15.67 4.84 -2.66
CA CYS A 138 14.72 3.75 -2.74
C CYS A 138 13.27 4.26 -2.67
N VAL A 139 12.44 3.73 -3.55
CA VAL A 139 10.97 3.82 -3.46
C VAL A 139 10.45 2.42 -3.20
N CYS A 140 9.60 2.25 -2.20
CA CYS A 140 8.93 0.97 -1.96
C CYS A 140 7.41 1.11 -2.02
N ILE A 141 6.73 0.07 -2.53
CA ILE A 141 5.28 -0.09 -2.55
C ILE A 141 5.00 -1.47 -1.96
N LEU A 142 4.62 -1.52 -0.69
CA LEU A 142 4.49 -2.75 0.08
C LEU A 142 3.04 -3.02 0.47
N GLY A 143 2.76 -4.26 0.94
CA GLY A 143 1.43 -4.68 1.35
C GLY A 143 0.48 -4.86 0.16
N ASN A 144 0.99 -5.34 -0.97
CA ASN A 144 0.22 -5.55 -2.21
C ASN A 144 -0.54 -4.30 -2.66
N SER A 145 0.10 -3.12 -2.57
CA SER A 145 -0.55 -1.82 -2.78
C SER A 145 -0.43 -1.27 -4.20
N PHE A 146 -0.08 -2.10 -5.19
CA PHE A 146 -0.01 -1.74 -6.61
C PHE A 146 -1.09 -2.50 -7.41
N GLY A 147 -1.60 -1.90 -8.49
CA GLY A 147 -2.60 -2.53 -9.36
C GLY A 147 -4.04 -2.34 -8.90
N TYR A 148 -4.35 -1.33 -8.11
CA TYR A 148 -5.71 -1.02 -7.66
C TYR A 148 -6.54 -0.23 -8.65
N PHE A 149 -5.92 0.30 -9.69
CA PHE A 149 -6.62 1.17 -10.63
C PHE A 149 -7.31 0.35 -11.71
N GLU A 150 -8.47 0.84 -12.16
CA GLU A 150 -9.24 0.20 -13.21
C GLU A 150 -8.56 0.29 -14.58
N ARG A 151 -7.79 1.36 -14.79
CA ARG A 151 -7.14 1.63 -16.07
C ARG A 151 -5.64 1.40 -16.00
N PRO A 152 -5.05 0.61 -16.91
CA PRO A 152 -3.60 0.37 -16.97
C PRO A 152 -2.77 1.65 -17.07
N GLU A 153 -3.32 2.72 -17.67
CA GLU A 153 -2.64 4.01 -17.77
C GLU A 153 -2.42 4.67 -16.41
N ASP A 154 -3.30 4.39 -15.44
CA ASP A 154 -3.14 4.89 -14.07
C ASP A 154 -1.99 4.17 -13.35
N ASP A 155 -1.81 2.87 -13.57
CA ASP A 155 -0.67 2.11 -13.04
C ASP A 155 0.64 2.56 -13.70
N LEU A 156 0.61 2.81 -15.02
CA LEU A 156 1.75 3.38 -15.72
C LEU A 156 2.14 4.77 -15.16
N ALA A 157 1.14 5.62 -14.88
CA ALA A 157 1.38 6.94 -14.28
C ALA A 157 2.07 6.85 -12.92
N VAL A 158 1.77 5.79 -12.10
CA VAL A 158 2.50 5.52 -10.85
C VAL A 158 3.97 5.22 -11.14
N LEU A 159 4.26 4.32 -12.08
CA LEU A 159 5.64 3.94 -12.41
C LEU A 159 6.43 5.12 -12.99
N GLU A 160 5.81 5.97 -13.79
CA GLU A 160 6.43 7.20 -14.30
C GLU A 160 6.72 8.21 -13.17
N ALA A 161 5.81 8.37 -12.22
CA ALA A 161 6.03 9.21 -11.04
C ALA A 161 7.17 8.67 -10.17
N VAL A 162 7.23 7.36 -9.96
CA VAL A 162 8.34 6.69 -9.25
C VAL A 162 9.66 6.91 -9.98
N LYS A 163 9.71 6.64 -11.30
CA LYS A 163 10.91 6.84 -12.11
C LYS A 163 11.47 8.26 -12.01
N ARG A 164 10.59 9.27 -12.05
CA ARG A 164 10.99 10.67 -11.91
C ARG A 164 11.58 10.97 -10.53
N THR A 165 11.03 10.37 -9.50
CA THR A 165 11.38 10.63 -8.11
C THR A 165 12.67 9.92 -7.67
N LEU A 166 13.00 8.78 -8.30
CA LEU A 166 14.23 8.03 -8.00
C LEU A 166 15.48 8.78 -8.44
N ALA A 167 16.49 8.78 -7.58
CA ALA A 167 17.85 9.21 -7.89
C ALA A 167 18.48 8.30 -8.97
N PHE A 168 19.57 8.74 -9.57
CA PHE A 168 20.34 7.90 -10.49
C PHE A 168 20.86 6.66 -9.75
N GLY A 169 20.54 5.47 -10.27
CA GLY A 169 20.86 4.21 -9.61
C GLY A 169 19.92 3.81 -8.47
N GLY A 170 18.91 4.64 -8.18
CA GLY A 170 17.88 4.36 -7.18
C GLY A 170 17.03 3.14 -7.54
N LYS A 171 16.40 2.53 -6.55
CA LYS A 171 15.71 1.24 -6.66
C LYS A 171 14.21 1.38 -6.37
N LEU A 172 13.39 0.67 -7.14
CA LEU A 172 11.99 0.41 -6.81
C LEU A 172 11.87 -1.01 -6.25
N VAL A 173 11.25 -1.15 -5.08
CA VAL A 173 10.90 -2.45 -4.48
C VAL A 173 9.39 -2.53 -4.33
N MET A 174 8.80 -3.59 -4.85
CA MET A 174 7.37 -3.87 -4.69
C MET A 174 7.16 -5.29 -4.18
N ASP A 175 6.24 -5.48 -3.25
CA ASP A 175 5.68 -6.79 -2.98
C ASP A 175 4.34 -6.93 -3.69
N LEU A 176 4.16 -8.02 -4.40
CA LEU A 176 2.97 -8.29 -5.18
C LEU A 176 2.52 -9.74 -4.92
N MET A 177 1.21 -9.95 -4.88
CA MET A 177 0.67 -11.30 -4.83
C MET A 177 0.94 -12.03 -6.15
N ASP A 178 1.37 -13.29 -6.04
CA ASP A 178 1.45 -14.19 -7.18
C ASP A 178 0.03 -14.63 -7.60
N GLY A 179 -0.51 -13.97 -8.62
CA GLY A 179 -1.85 -14.24 -9.12
C GLY A 179 -2.03 -15.66 -9.65
N GLU A 180 -0.98 -16.25 -10.26
CA GLU A 180 -1.05 -17.63 -10.73
C GLU A 180 -1.09 -18.62 -9.57
N TRP A 181 -0.32 -18.37 -8.52
CA TRP A 181 -0.36 -19.18 -7.32
C TRP A 181 -1.73 -19.11 -6.65
N MET A 182 -2.29 -17.91 -6.54
CA MET A 182 -3.63 -17.70 -5.99
C MET A 182 -4.69 -18.46 -6.78
N CYS A 183 -4.70 -18.35 -8.12
CA CYS A 183 -5.66 -19.06 -8.97
C CYS A 183 -5.56 -20.59 -8.87
N ARG A 184 -4.39 -21.14 -8.49
CA ARG A 184 -4.19 -22.60 -8.34
C ARG A 184 -4.54 -23.14 -6.96
N HIS A 185 -4.55 -22.29 -5.92
CA HIS A 185 -4.66 -22.73 -4.51
C HIS A 185 -5.92 -22.22 -3.80
N PHE A 186 -6.70 -21.35 -4.43
CA PHE A 186 -7.99 -20.83 -3.98
C PHE A 186 -9.06 -20.99 -5.08
#